data_94ea37bc5da6c7f033a84e079118e390
#
_entry.id   94ea37bc5da6c7f033a84e079118e390
#
_cell.length_a   1.000
_cell.length_b   1.000
_cell.length_c   1.000
_cell.angle_alpha   90.00
_cell.angle_beta   90.00
_cell.angle_gamma   90.00
#
_symmetry.space_group_name_H-M   'P 1'
#
loop_
_entity.id
_entity.type
_entity.pdbx_description
1 polymer ?
#
loop_
_entity_poly.entity_id
_entity_poly.type
_entity_poly.pdbx_seq_one_letter_code
_entity_poly.pdbx_strand_id
1 'polypeptide(L)'
;RDKLVGERGFRTFLRSADPKVRHTNSLFLQTMTPARSEFFQNDVIFLGDMPASTLSSRFCEMTKEFVGKFGGGLVVISGPRFGPSQLLATPLADMLPIIADPNSRPVDKREFRPKLTQDAFSVPFMQLGESPQESLKAWANLGTVPWYQPSLRPHPFATVLLSHPTDVCASDGQTRQPLISIRRYGKGEVIYLAFNETWRMRRKYGELYYRQVWGQMIHRLGLSHALGSQKRFVVRTDRQRYKEEDRVVLSIEAYNKDFEPLGEKDLPEGGLVAD
;
A
#
# COMPACT_ATOMS: atom_id res chain seq x y z
N ARG A 1 -0.01 -10.16 21.47
CA ARG A 1 -0.59 -9.83 20.16
C ARG A 1 -0.90 -8.35 20.01
N ASP A 2 -1.35 -7.69 21.08
CA ASP A 2 -1.86 -6.30 21.03
C ASP A 2 -0.80 -5.26 21.44
N LYS A 3 0.44 -5.67 21.67
CA LYS A 3 1.55 -4.79 22.07
C LYS A 3 2.39 -4.22 20.93
N LEU A 4 2.07 -4.56 19.68
CA LEU A 4 2.90 -4.19 18.51
C LEU A 4 2.67 -2.76 18.01
N VAL A 5 1.59 -2.11 18.46
CA VAL A 5 1.25 -0.73 18.05
C VAL A 5 1.08 0.19 19.28
N GLY A 6 1.76 -0.09 20.38
CA GLY A 6 1.61 0.67 21.62
C GLY A 6 0.19 0.58 22.19
N GLU A 7 -0.14 1.40 23.15
CA GLU A 7 -1.46 1.46 23.82
C GLU A 7 -2.60 2.01 22.95
N ARG A 8 -2.30 2.39 21.69
CA ARG A 8 -3.30 2.86 20.72
C ARG A 8 -3.86 1.65 19.99
N GLY A 9 -5.05 1.21 20.35
CA GLY A 9 -5.80 0.19 19.60
C GLY A 9 -5.98 0.61 18.13
N PHE A 10 -6.12 -0.38 17.23
CA PHE A 10 -6.44 -0.12 15.83
C PHE A 10 -7.76 0.65 15.72
N ARG A 11 -7.70 1.82 15.11
CA ARG A 11 -8.90 2.54 14.68
C ARG A 11 -9.08 2.30 13.19
N THR A 12 -10.18 1.67 12.81
CA THR A 12 -10.53 1.46 11.42
C THR A 12 -11.60 2.45 11.03
N PHE A 13 -11.31 3.27 10.04
CA PHE A 13 -12.28 4.16 9.42
C PHE A 13 -12.68 3.59 8.07
N LEU A 14 -13.97 3.57 7.81
CA LEU A 14 -14.53 3.09 6.57
C LEU A 14 -15.11 4.27 5.80
N ARG A 15 -14.96 4.26 4.48
CA ARG A 15 -15.66 5.15 3.60
C ARG A 15 -16.25 4.39 2.43
N SER A 16 -17.51 4.66 2.14
CA SER A 16 -18.18 4.19 0.94
C SER A 16 -18.52 5.36 0.03
N ALA A 17 -18.35 5.20 -1.28
CA ALA A 17 -18.85 6.11 -2.28
C ALA A 17 -20.37 6.04 -2.39
N ASP A 18 -20.98 4.92 -2.02
CA ASP A 18 -22.44 4.75 -2.01
C ASP A 18 -23.05 5.39 -0.76
N PRO A 19 -23.90 6.43 -0.90
CA PRO A 19 -24.57 7.09 0.22
C PRO A 19 -25.41 6.14 1.08
N LYS A 20 -25.96 5.07 0.49
CA LYS A 20 -26.79 4.08 1.21
C LYS A 20 -26.00 3.24 2.21
N VAL A 21 -24.70 3.12 2.00
CA VAL A 21 -23.80 2.36 2.89
C VAL A 21 -23.19 3.24 3.98
N ARG A 22 -23.36 4.57 3.90
CA ARG A 22 -22.85 5.49 4.90
C ARG A 22 -23.74 5.45 6.14
N HIS A 23 -23.19 4.93 7.21
CA HIS A 23 -23.82 5.05 8.52
C HIS A 23 -23.34 6.30 9.24
N THR A 24 -24.20 6.85 10.11
CA THR A 24 -23.88 8.02 10.93
C THR A 24 -22.96 7.72 12.11
N ASN A 25 -22.44 6.50 12.19
CA ASN A 25 -21.57 6.13 13.30
C ASN A 25 -20.10 6.54 13.04
N SER A 26 -19.31 6.56 14.11
CA SER A 26 -17.92 7.01 14.13
C SER A 26 -16.93 6.16 13.32
N LEU A 27 -17.35 4.99 12.78
CA LEU A 27 -16.51 4.15 11.95
C LEU A 27 -16.37 4.63 10.51
N PHE A 28 -17.26 5.55 10.08
CA PHE A 28 -17.22 6.09 8.73
C PHE A 28 -16.65 7.50 8.73
N LEU A 29 -15.66 7.73 7.90
CA LEU A 29 -15.14 9.07 7.65
C LEU A 29 -16.24 9.94 7.04
N GLN A 30 -16.47 11.11 7.61
CA GLN A 30 -17.43 12.07 7.08
C GLN A 30 -16.94 12.71 5.77
N THR A 31 -15.64 12.90 5.65
CA THR A 31 -14.99 13.45 4.46
C THR A 31 -13.88 12.52 3.97
N MET A 32 -13.64 12.47 2.67
CA MET A 32 -12.53 11.69 2.08
C MET A 32 -11.17 12.27 2.45
N THR A 33 -11.14 13.59 2.66
CA THR A 33 -9.91 14.32 2.91
C THR A 33 -10.05 15.07 4.23
N PRO A 34 -9.80 14.41 5.36
CA PRO A 34 -9.80 15.05 6.67
C PRO A 34 -8.64 16.05 6.80
N ALA A 35 -8.54 16.70 7.94
CA ALA A 35 -7.39 17.52 8.27
C ALA A 35 -6.09 16.70 8.18
N ARG A 36 -4.97 17.35 7.88
CA ARG A 36 -3.66 16.67 7.78
C ARG A 36 -3.31 15.89 9.04
N SER A 37 -3.51 16.51 10.19
CA SER A 37 -3.27 15.87 11.50
C SER A 37 -4.01 14.55 11.68
N GLU A 38 -5.24 14.46 11.21
CA GLU A 38 -6.04 13.24 11.27
C GLU A 38 -5.59 12.22 10.21
N PHE A 39 -5.31 12.69 8.98
CA PHE A 39 -4.91 11.84 7.87
C PHE A 39 -3.58 11.12 8.16
N PHE A 40 -2.59 11.86 8.64
CA PHE A 40 -1.24 11.33 8.91
C PHE A 40 -1.12 10.53 10.22
N GLN A 41 -2.20 10.40 10.99
CA GLN A 41 -2.26 9.47 12.13
C GLN A 41 -2.56 8.02 11.72
N ASN A 42 -2.95 7.79 10.47
CA ASN A 42 -3.17 6.44 9.96
C ASN A 42 -1.83 5.78 9.64
N ASP A 43 -1.75 4.47 9.78
CA ASP A 43 -0.55 3.71 9.42
C ASP A 43 -0.64 3.10 8.01
N VAL A 44 -1.84 2.72 7.57
CA VAL A 44 -2.09 2.10 6.26
C VAL A 44 -3.39 2.61 5.66
N ILE A 45 -3.36 2.92 4.38
CA ILE A 45 -4.52 3.30 3.58
C ILE A 45 -4.87 2.16 2.62
N PHE A 46 -6.16 1.80 2.58
CA PHE A 46 -6.71 0.83 1.64
C PHE A 46 -7.61 1.52 0.64
N LEU A 47 -7.30 1.37 -0.64
CA LEU A 47 -8.14 1.81 -1.75
C LEU A 47 -8.75 0.57 -2.42
N GLY A 48 -10.06 0.42 -2.30
CA GLY A 48 -10.81 -0.66 -2.92
C GLY A 48 -11.45 -0.25 -4.24
N ASP A 49 -12.51 -0.95 -4.62
CA ASP A 49 -13.31 -0.80 -5.84
C ASP A 49 -14.03 0.59 -5.90
N MET A 50 -13.27 1.65 -6.15
CA MET A 50 -13.73 3.05 -6.11
C MET A 50 -13.42 3.77 -7.42
N PRO A 51 -14.33 4.61 -7.94
CA PRO A 51 -14.05 5.46 -9.09
C PRO A 51 -13.05 6.57 -8.73
N ALA A 52 -12.15 6.88 -9.65
CA ALA A 52 -11.17 7.96 -9.46
C ALA A 52 -11.82 9.32 -9.17
N SER A 53 -13.03 9.56 -9.68
CA SER A 53 -13.79 10.79 -9.43
C SER A 53 -14.11 11.05 -7.95
N THR A 54 -14.01 10.04 -7.10
CA THR A 54 -14.17 10.19 -5.64
C THR A 54 -12.88 10.57 -4.93
N LEU A 55 -11.73 10.49 -5.62
CA LEU A 55 -10.43 10.81 -5.10
C LEU A 55 -10.08 12.25 -5.47
N SER A 56 -10.13 13.17 -4.50
CA SER A 56 -9.69 14.55 -4.74
C SER A 56 -8.18 14.60 -4.97
N SER A 57 -7.72 15.60 -5.73
CA SER A 57 -6.27 15.84 -5.93
C SER A 57 -5.54 15.95 -4.58
N ARG A 58 -6.15 16.67 -3.63
CA ARG A 58 -5.61 16.80 -2.27
C ARG A 58 -5.44 15.45 -1.56
N PHE A 59 -6.43 14.55 -1.67
CA PHE A 59 -6.33 13.20 -1.11
C PHE A 59 -5.16 12.44 -1.74
N CYS A 60 -5.01 12.49 -3.05
CA CYS A 60 -3.95 11.80 -3.78
C CYS A 60 -2.56 12.33 -3.41
N GLU A 61 -2.42 13.65 -3.31
CA GLU A 61 -1.16 14.30 -2.89
C GLU A 61 -0.79 13.96 -1.44
N MET A 62 -1.76 14.04 -0.53
CA MET A 62 -1.56 13.64 0.87
C MET A 62 -1.18 12.17 0.99
N THR A 63 -1.80 11.28 0.20
CA THR A 63 -1.45 9.85 0.15
C THR A 63 -0.03 9.65 -0.36
N LYS A 64 0.36 10.37 -1.41
CA LYS A 64 1.72 10.32 -1.96
C LYS A 64 2.76 10.77 -0.93
N GLU A 65 2.47 11.86 -0.23
CA GLU A 65 3.32 12.38 0.85
C GLU A 65 3.36 11.41 2.03
N PHE A 66 2.22 10.89 2.46
CA PHE A 66 2.08 9.92 3.54
C PHE A 66 2.96 8.69 3.33
N VAL A 67 2.91 8.09 2.15
CA VAL A 67 3.73 6.92 1.83
C VAL A 67 5.20 7.33 1.63
N GLY A 68 5.44 8.34 0.78
CA GLY A 68 6.79 8.68 0.36
C GLY A 68 7.66 9.31 1.44
N LYS A 69 7.09 10.24 2.22
CA LYS A 69 7.83 11.01 3.23
C LYS A 69 7.70 10.43 4.63
N PHE A 70 6.50 10.00 5.01
CA PHE A 70 6.20 9.55 6.38
C PHE A 70 6.21 8.04 6.55
N GLY A 71 6.43 7.26 5.50
CA GLY A 71 6.62 5.81 5.60
C GLY A 71 5.33 5.03 5.80
N GLY A 72 4.17 5.62 5.53
CA GLY A 72 2.90 4.94 5.57
C GLY A 72 2.75 3.87 4.49
N GLY A 73 1.79 2.99 4.65
CA GLY A 73 1.46 1.94 3.70
C GLY A 73 0.25 2.28 2.82
N LEU A 74 0.30 1.85 1.56
CA LEU A 74 -0.84 1.92 0.66
C LEU A 74 -1.15 0.54 0.09
N VAL A 75 -2.40 0.13 0.15
CA VAL A 75 -2.89 -1.09 -0.52
C VAL A 75 -3.95 -0.69 -1.54
N VAL A 76 -3.70 -1.00 -2.80
CA VAL A 76 -4.66 -0.80 -3.88
C VAL A 76 -5.25 -2.14 -4.28
N ILE A 77 -6.55 -2.27 -4.14
CA ILE A 77 -7.30 -3.50 -4.41
C ILE A 77 -8.23 -3.26 -5.58
N SER A 78 -7.98 -3.95 -6.68
CA SER A 78 -8.89 -3.91 -7.83
C SER A 78 -10.21 -4.59 -7.50
N GLY A 79 -11.28 -3.96 -7.93
CA GLY A 79 -12.61 -4.53 -7.92
C GLY A 79 -13.12 -4.87 -9.31
N PRO A 80 -14.29 -5.50 -9.40
CA PRO A 80 -14.90 -5.84 -10.71
C PRO A 80 -15.36 -4.60 -11.47
N ARG A 81 -15.58 -3.47 -10.81
CA ARG A 81 -16.03 -2.21 -11.43
C ARG A 81 -14.90 -1.26 -11.74
N PHE A 82 -13.94 -1.15 -10.83
CA PHE A 82 -12.85 -0.18 -10.91
C PHE A 82 -11.52 -0.86 -10.65
N GLY A 83 -10.58 -0.60 -11.54
CA GLY A 83 -9.23 -1.14 -11.49
C GLY A 83 -8.16 -0.05 -11.50
N PRO A 84 -6.89 -0.42 -11.65
CA PRO A 84 -5.77 0.50 -11.60
C PRO A 84 -5.76 1.53 -12.73
N SER A 85 -6.42 1.25 -13.86
CA SER A 85 -6.60 2.22 -14.97
C SER A 85 -7.27 3.52 -14.52
N GLN A 86 -8.15 3.45 -13.52
CA GLN A 86 -8.80 4.62 -12.93
C GLN A 86 -7.82 5.60 -12.28
N LEU A 87 -6.67 5.11 -11.81
CA LEU A 87 -5.68 5.89 -11.09
C LEU A 87 -4.68 6.59 -12.03
N LEU A 88 -4.68 6.27 -13.34
CA LEU A 88 -3.71 6.80 -14.31
C LEU A 88 -3.71 8.33 -14.40
N ALA A 89 -4.87 8.96 -14.23
CA ALA A 89 -5.00 10.42 -14.22
C ALA A 89 -4.72 11.04 -12.84
N THR A 90 -4.24 10.28 -11.87
CA THR A 90 -3.98 10.74 -10.51
C THR A 90 -2.49 10.60 -10.15
N PRO A 91 -1.98 11.38 -9.18
CA PRO A 91 -0.62 11.21 -8.66
C PRO A 91 -0.31 9.81 -8.09
N LEU A 92 -1.33 8.99 -7.84
CA LEU A 92 -1.16 7.64 -7.30
C LEU A 92 -0.64 6.65 -8.33
N ALA A 93 -0.78 6.94 -9.63
CA ALA A 93 -0.26 6.08 -10.71
C ALA A 93 1.23 5.76 -10.55
N ASP A 94 2.02 6.78 -10.21
CA ASP A 94 3.48 6.65 -10.04
C ASP A 94 3.89 5.72 -8.89
N MET A 95 2.97 5.47 -7.96
CA MET A 95 3.23 4.69 -6.76
C MET A 95 2.95 3.20 -6.96
N LEU A 96 2.16 2.85 -7.99
CA LEU A 96 1.70 1.48 -8.19
C LEU A 96 2.86 0.52 -8.46
N PRO A 97 2.79 -0.71 -7.91
CA PRO A 97 3.73 -1.79 -8.22
C PRO A 97 3.57 -2.37 -9.64
N ILE A 98 2.68 -1.80 -10.42
CA ILE A 98 2.40 -2.19 -11.81
C ILE A 98 2.34 -0.95 -12.70
N ILE A 99 2.53 -1.15 -13.98
CA ILE A 99 2.15 -0.18 -15.00
C ILE A 99 0.73 -0.56 -15.45
N ALA A 100 -0.22 0.33 -15.15
CA ALA A 100 -1.61 0.08 -15.47
C ALA A 100 -1.85 0.18 -16.98
N ASP A 101 -2.73 -0.67 -17.49
CA ASP A 101 -3.21 -0.58 -18.86
C ASP A 101 -4.43 0.37 -18.90
N PRO A 102 -4.38 1.47 -19.69
CA PRO A 102 -5.52 2.40 -19.80
C PRO A 102 -6.81 1.72 -20.28
N ASN A 103 -6.68 0.67 -21.08
CA ASN A 103 -7.79 -0.08 -21.65
C ASN A 103 -8.16 -1.33 -20.85
N SER A 104 -7.56 -1.51 -19.68
CA SER A 104 -7.78 -2.67 -18.84
C SER A 104 -9.27 -2.84 -18.50
N ARG A 105 -9.73 -4.07 -18.65
CA ARG A 105 -11.04 -4.52 -18.18
C ARG A 105 -10.88 -5.83 -17.41
N PRO A 106 -11.76 -6.13 -16.46
CA PRO A 106 -11.71 -7.40 -15.76
C PRO A 106 -11.72 -8.59 -16.75
N VAL A 107 -10.82 -9.53 -16.53
CA VAL A 107 -10.78 -10.79 -17.26
C VAL A 107 -11.48 -11.83 -16.39
N ASP A 108 -12.67 -12.26 -16.79
CA ASP A 108 -13.58 -13.16 -16.06
C ASP A 108 -13.97 -14.43 -16.86
N LYS A 109 -13.29 -14.67 -17.98
CA LYS A 109 -13.65 -15.76 -18.91
C LYS A 109 -13.37 -17.17 -18.38
N ARG A 110 -12.44 -17.31 -17.46
CA ARG A 110 -12.01 -18.61 -16.93
C ARG A 110 -11.47 -18.46 -15.51
N GLU A 111 -12.00 -19.27 -14.60
CA GLU A 111 -11.41 -19.41 -13.27
C GLU A 111 -9.99 -19.99 -13.36
N PHE A 112 -9.10 -19.47 -12.53
CA PHE A 112 -7.71 -19.88 -12.49
C PHE A 112 -7.22 -20.00 -11.04
N ARG A 113 -6.15 -20.76 -10.84
CA ARG A 113 -5.46 -20.87 -9.55
C ARG A 113 -4.20 -20.02 -9.59
N PRO A 114 -4.12 -18.95 -8.78
CA PRO A 114 -2.92 -18.13 -8.66
C PRO A 114 -1.69 -18.95 -8.27
N LYS A 115 -0.52 -18.54 -8.74
CA LYS A 115 0.78 -19.16 -8.40
C LYS A 115 1.64 -18.21 -7.58
N LEU A 116 2.17 -18.69 -6.47
CA LEU A 116 3.24 -18.01 -5.75
C LEU A 116 4.48 -17.93 -6.64
N THR A 117 5.13 -16.78 -6.60
CA THR A 117 6.46 -16.60 -7.21
C THR A 117 7.55 -17.05 -6.25
N GLN A 118 8.77 -17.17 -6.74
CA GLN A 118 9.95 -17.45 -5.89
C GLN A 118 10.13 -16.35 -4.83
N ASP A 119 9.94 -15.09 -5.22
CA ASP A 119 10.13 -13.92 -4.35
C ASP A 119 9.12 -13.86 -3.21
N ALA A 120 7.95 -14.48 -3.37
CA ALA A 120 6.93 -14.53 -2.33
C ALA A 120 7.45 -15.16 -1.02
N PHE A 121 8.38 -16.13 -1.13
CA PHE A 121 8.94 -16.80 0.04
C PHE A 121 9.89 -15.93 0.87
N SER A 122 10.32 -14.78 0.34
CA SER A 122 11.13 -13.81 1.08
C SER A 122 10.29 -12.76 1.82
N VAL A 123 8.96 -12.73 1.58
CA VAL A 123 8.05 -11.71 2.11
C VAL A 123 7.22 -12.28 3.26
N PRO A 124 7.35 -11.77 4.51
CA PRO A 124 6.74 -12.37 5.70
C PRO A 124 5.23 -12.61 5.59
N PHE A 125 4.44 -11.67 5.08
CA PHE A 125 2.99 -11.84 5.00
C PHE A 125 2.53 -12.87 3.95
N MET A 126 3.45 -13.32 3.09
CA MET A 126 3.20 -14.43 2.16
C MET A 126 3.52 -15.79 2.81
N GLN A 127 4.20 -15.81 3.93
CA GLN A 127 4.55 -17.02 4.67
C GLN A 127 3.44 -17.36 5.67
N LEU A 128 2.66 -18.37 5.35
CA LEU A 128 1.46 -18.78 6.10
C LEU A 128 1.65 -20.10 6.86
N GLY A 129 2.87 -20.52 7.05
CA GLY A 129 3.25 -21.73 7.76
C GLY A 129 4.71 -21.67 8.18
N GLU A 130 5.17 -22.69 8.87
CA GLU A 130 6.54 -22.78 9.36
C GLU A 130 7.53 -23.16 8.25
N SER A 131 7.00 -23.64 7.11
CA SER A 131 7.81 -24.06 5.95
C SER A 131 7.24 -23.51 4.62
N PRO A 132 8.06 -23.45 3.56
CA PRO A 132 7.59 -23.10 2.22
C PRO A 132 6.47 -24.02 1.72
N GLN A 133 6.51 -25.31 2.06
CA GLN A 133 5.50 -26.29 1.67
C GLN A 133 4.16 -26.03 2.37
N GLU A 134 4.19 -25.66 3.64
CA GLU A 134 2.98 -25.27 4.36
C GLU A 134 2.39 -23.98 3.83
N SER A 135 3.23 -23.00 3.51
CA SER A 135 2.80 -21.77 2.86
C SER A 135 2.13 -22.02 1.51
N LEU A 136 2.68 -22.92 0.68
CA LEU A 136 2.05 -23.35 -0.57
C LEU A 136 0.67 -23.98 -0.34
N LYS A 137 0.54 -24.87 0.66
CA LYS A 137 -0.74 -25.46 1.02
C LYS A 137 -1.74 -24.44 1.52
N ALA A 138 -1.28 -23.47 2.33
CA ALA A 138 -2.12 -22.40 2.85
C ALA A 138 -2.64 -21.49 1.72
N TRP A 139 -1.79 -21.09 0.78
CA TRP A 139 -2.19 -20.30 -0.39
C TRP A 139 -3.08 -21.09 -1.35
N ALA A 140 -2.93 -22.40 -1.44
CA ALA A 140 -3.83 -23.24 -2.22
C ALA A 140 -5.29 -23.18 -1.72
N ASN A 141 -5.53 -22.75 -0.46
CA ASN A 141 -6.88 -22.56 0.08
C ASN A 141 -7.59 -21.30 -0.48
N LEU A 142 -6.88 -20.40 -1.13
CA LEU A 142 -7.50 -19.37 -1.94
C LEU A 142 -8.37 -19.99 -3.04
N GLY A 143 -7.97 -21.17 -3.53
CA GLY A 143 -8.71 -21.91 -4.53
C GLY A 143 -8.63 -21.25 -5.90
N THR A 144 -9.72 -21.36 -6.67
CA THR A 144 -9.85 -20.66 -7.94
C THR A 144 -10.33 -19.24 -7.73
N VAL A 145 -9.80 -18.33 -8.55
CA VAL A 145 -10.20 -16.93 -8.62
C VAL A 145 -10.94 -16.73 -9.95
N PRO A 146 -12.14 -16.12 -9.94
CA PRO A 146 -12.98 -16.06 -11.13
C PRO A 146 -12.60 -14.94 -12.08
N TRP A 147 -11.85 -13.92 -11.62
CA TRP A 147 -11.50 -12.74 -12.40
C TRP A 147 -10.27 -12.05 -11.86
N TYR A 148 -9.66 -11.20 -12.67
CA TYR A 148 -8.62 -10.26 -12.26
C TYR A 148 -8.59 -9.03 -13.19
N GLN A 149 -7.98 -7.95 -12.73
CA GLN A 149 -7.69 -6.77 -13.56
C GLN A 149 -6.29 -6.92 -14.15
N PRO A 150 -6.14 -6.99 -15.48
CA PRO A 150 -4.84 -7.10 -16.12
C PRO A 150 -4.07 -5.78 -16.00
N SER A 151 -2.76 -5.88 -16.00
CA SER A 151 -1.83 -4.76 -16.09
C SER A 151 -0.97 -4.86 -17.34
N LEU A 152 -0.43 -3.73 -17.79
CA LEU A 152 0.44 -3.70 -18.94
C LEU A 152 1.75 -4.47 -18.66
N ARG A 153 2.31 -4.29 -17.46
CA ARG A 153 3.47 -5.02 -16.94
C ARG A 153 3.66 -4.73 -15.44
N PRO A 154 4.47 -5.53 -14.73
CA PRO A 154 4.98 -5.14 -13.42
C PRO A 154 5.83 -3.87 -13.54
N HIS A 155 5.85 -3.04 -12.49
CA HIS A 155 6.79 -1.92 -12.42
C HIS A 155 8.21 -2.48 -12.25
N PRO A 156 9.27 -1.90 -12.88
CA PRO A 156 10.64 -2.42 -12.80
C PRO A 156 11.20 -2.61 -11.39
N PHE A 157 10.75 -1.80 -10.44
CA PHE A 157 11.15 -1.87 -9.02
C PHE A 157 10.14 -2.60 -8.15
N ALA A 158 9.18 -3.31 -8.74
CA ALA A 158 8.22 -4.09 -7.99
C ALA A 158 8.64 -5.56 -7.88
N THR A 159 8.30 -6.15 -6.76
CA THR A 159 8.37 -7.59 -6.53
C THR A 159 6.98 -8.18 -6.74
N VAL A 160 6.85 -9.11 -7.67
CA VAL A 160 5.61 -9.86 -7.90
C VAL A 160 5.57 -11.04 -6.95
N LEU A 161 4.51 -11.14 -6.15
CA LEU A 161 4.37 -12.17 -5.12
C LEU A 161 3.41 -13.29 -5.53
N LEU A 162 2.40 -12.94 -6.31
CA LEU A 162 1.41 -13.87 -6.84
C LEU A 162 1.19 -13.55 -8.32
N SER A 163 1.19 -14.56 -9.17
CA SER A 163 1.06 -14.41 -10.63
C SER A 163 -0.04 -15.28 -11.21
N HIS A 164 -0.56 -14.88 -12.36
CA HIS A 164 -1.46 -15.71 -13.15
C HIS A 164 -0.73 -16.94 -13.70
N PRO A 165 -1.34 -18.15 -13.72
CA PRO A 165 -0.66 -19.37 -14.14
C PRO A 165 -0.30 -19.40 -15.63
N THR A 166 -1.07 -18.75 -16.47
CA THR A 166 -0.95 -18.80 -17.94
C THR A 166 -0.91 -17.45 -18.62
N ASP A 167 -1.74 -16.50 -18.20
CA ASP A 167 -1.86 -15.21 -18.87
C ASP A 167 -0.60 -14.37 -18.69
N VAL A 168 -0.23 -13.68 -19.76
CA VAL A 168 0.98 -12.86 -19.84
C VAL A 168 0.62 -11.40 -20.05
N CYS A 169 1.55 -10.53 -19.72
CA CYS A 169 1.44 -9.08 -19.93
C CYS A 169 1.51 -8.76 -21.42
N ALA A 170 0.66 -7.84 -21.86
CA ALA A 170 0.60 -7.42 -23.24
C ALA A 170 1.89 -6.71 -23.73
N SER A 171 2.68 -6.15 -22.80
CA SER A 171 3.88 -5.41 -23.12
C SER A 171 5.00 -6.25 -23.75
N ASP A 172 5.10 -7.54 -23.38
CA ASP A 172 6.20 -8.41 -23.81
C ASP A 172 5.73 -9.82 -24.23
N GLY A 173 4.48 -10.19 -23.96
CA GLY A 173 3.94 -11.51 -24.25
C GLY A 173 4.60 -12.67 -23.49
N GLN A 174 5.41 -12.39 -22.48
CA GLN A 174 6.19 -13.39 -21.74
C GLN A 174 5.99 -13.30 -20.23
N THR A 175 6.07 -12.09 -19.67
CA THR A 175 5.90 -11.86 -18.22
C THR A 175 4.50 -12.24 -17.78
N ARG A 176 4.37 -13.11 -16.76
CA ARG A 176 3.07 -13.50 -16.21
C ARG A 176 2.36 -12.29 -15.60
N GLN A 177 1.03 -12.24 -15.77
CA GLN A 177 0.22 -11.19 -15.16
C GLN A 177 0.40 -11.15 -13.64
N PRO A 178 0.81 -10.00 -13.06
CA PRO A 178 0.98 -9.83 -11.63
C PRO A 178 -0.39 -9.75 -10.95
N LEU A 179 -0.61 -10.56 -9.94
CA LEU A 179 -1.84 -10.60 -9.16
C LEU A 179 -1.72 -9.96 -7.79
N ILE A 180 -0.58 -10.17 -7.13
CA ILE A 180 -0.18 -9.43 -5.93
C ILE A 180 1.25 -8.97 -6.15
N SER A 181 1.48 -7.69 -5.99
CA SER A 181 2.80 -7.08 -6.16
C SER A 181 3.05 -6.06 -5.07
N ILE A 182 4.30 -5.92 -4.66
CA ILE A 182 4.76 -4.93 -3.68
C ILE A 182 5.88 -4.09 -4.26
N ARG A 183 5.90 -2.82 -3.90
CA ARG A 183 6.96 -1.89 -4.27
C ARG A 183 7.25 -0.93 -3.14
N ARG A 184 8.52 -0.64 -2.92
CA ARG A 184 8.92 0.46 -2.07
C ARG A 184 8.72 1.79 -2.79
N TYR A 185 8.13 2.77 -2.09
CA TYR A 185 7.95 4.12 -2.57
C TYR A 185 8.39 5.12 -1.49
N GLY A 186 9.53 5.76 -1.70
CA GLY A 186 10.14 6.59 -0.67
C GLY A 186 10.45 5.80 0.61
N LYS A 187 9.88 6.23 1.73
CA LYS A 187 10.04 5.56 3.03
C LYS A 187 9.03 4.45 3.27
N GLY A 188 7.90 4.44 2.55
CA GLY A 188 6.83 3.45 2.69
C GLY A 188 6.80 2.40 1.58
N GLU A 189 5.77 1.60 1.60
CA GLU A 189 5.54 0.52 0.63
C GLU A 189 4.13 0.59 0.08
N VAL A 190 3.98 0.15 -1.17
CA VAL A 190 2.69 0.05 -1.85
C VAL A 190 2.46 -1.39 -2.27
N ILE A 191 1.28 -1.92 -1.98
CA ILE A 191 0.85 -3.24 -2.43
C ILE A 191 -0.32 -3.06 -3.41
N TYR A 192 -0.29 -3.82 -4.47
CA TYR A 192 -1.36 -3.92 -5.44
C TYR A 192 -1.91 -5.35 -5.46
N LEU A 193 -3.24 -5.46 -5.44
CA LEU A 193 -3.98 -6.69 -5.64
C LEU A 193 -4.85 -6.54 -6.90
N ALA A 194 -4.64 -7.41 -7.89
CA ALA A 194 -5.39 -7.42 -9.14
C ALA A 194 -6.84 -7.94 -8.99
N PHE A 195 -7.23 -8.37 -7.80
CA PHE A 195 -8.56 -8.91 -7.47
C PHE A 195 -8.89 -8.70 -5.99
N ASN A 196 -10.14 -8.82 -5.60
CA ASN A 196 -10.62 -8.71 -4.23
C ASN A 196 -11.10 -10.05 -3.62
N GLU A 197 -10.63 -11.17 -4.14
CA GLU A 197 -11.12 -12.51 -3.82
C GLU A 197 -10.38 -13.20 -2.66
N THR A 198 -9.53 -12.49 -1.93
CA THR A 198 -8.75 -13.07 -0.79
C THR A 198 -9.62 -13.66 0.31
N TRP A 199 -10.88 -13.21 0.45
CA TRP A 199 -11.85 -13.77 1.38
C TRP A 199 -12.10 -15.28 1.16
N ARG A 200 -11.81 -15.81 -0.01
CA ARG A 200 -11.94 -17.24 -0.36
C ARG A 200 -11.03 -18.14 0.47
N MET A 201 -9.96 -17.59 1.04
CA MET A 201 -9.09 -18.33 1.97
C MET A 201 -9.83 -18.84 3.21
N ARG A 202 -10.98 -18.24 3.55
CA ARG A 202 -11.82 -18.65 4.68
C ARG A 202 -12.56 -19.98 4.47
N ARG A 203 -12.70 -20.44 3.22
CA ARG A 203 -13.58 -21.55 2.86
C ARG A 203 -13.24 -22.87 3.55
N LYS A 204 -11.97 -23.16 3.80
CA LYS A 204 -11.53 -24.46 4.32
C LYS A 204 -11.09 -24.42 5.78
N TYR A 205 -10.40 -23.37 6.19
CA TYR A 205 -9.80 -23.26 7.51
C TYR A 205 -10.32 -22.05 8.32
N GLY A 206 -11.52 -21.57 7.98
CA GLY A 206 -12.08 -20.39 8.62
C GLY A 206 -11.18 -19.17 8.39
N GLU A 207 -11.03 -18.34 9.41
CA GLU A 207 -10.33 -17.08 9.28
C GLU A 207 -8.81 -17.13 9.44
N LEU A 208 -8.24 -18.31 9.77
CA LEU A 208 -6.85 -18.44 10.17
C LEU A 208 -5.88 -17.78 9.19
N TYR A 209 -5.80 -18.28 7.96
CA TYR A 209 -4.87 -17.76 6.96
C TYR A 209 -5.27 -16.38 6.43
N TYR A 210 -6.57 -16.12 6.32
CA TYR A 210 -7.05 -14.80 5.92
C TYR A 210 -6.59 -13.72 6.90
N ARG A 211 -6.80 -13.93 8.20
CA ARG A 211 -6.34 -12.98 9.24
C ARG A 211 -4.82 -12.87 9.29
N GLN A 212 -4.11 -13.97 9.06
CA GLN A 212 -2.64 -13.97 9.07
C GLN A 212 -2.09 -13.13 7.93
N VAL A 213 -2.57 -13.31 6.70
CA VAL A 213 -2.14 -12.50 5.54
C VAL A 213 -2.38 -11.02 5.80
N TRP A 214 -3.62 -10.67 6.14
CA TRP A 214 -3.98 -9.26 6.33
C TRP A 214 -3.29 -8.65 7.54
N GLY A 215 -3.21 -9.36 8.65
CA GLY A 215 -2.55 -8.87 9.86
C GLY A 215 -1.05 -8.62 9.65
N GLN A 216 -0.35 -9.57 9.01
CA GLN A 216 1.08 -9.40 8.71
C GLN A 216 1.33 -8.33 7.64
N MET A 217 0.43 -8.20 6.65
CA MET A 217 0.51 -7.15 5.64
C MET A 217 0.36 -5.76 6.28
N ILE A 218 -0.65 -5.57 7.13
CA ILE A 218 -0.88 -4.32 7.86
C ILE A 218 0.32 -4.01 8.76
N HIS A 219 0.80 -5.00 9.50
CA HIS A 219 1.97 -4.83 10.36
C HIS A 219 3.20 -4.38 9.57
N ARG A 220 3.52 -5.06 8.46
CA ARG A 220 4.65 -4.69 7.60
C ARG A 220 4.51 -3.27 7.07
N LEU A 221 3.37 -2.94 6.50
CA LEU A 221 3.13 -1.64 5.88
C LEU A 221 3.11 -0.49 6.89
N GLY A 222 2.56 -0.72 8.07
CA GLY A 222 2.44 0.29 9.11
C GLY A 222 3.70 0.49 9.94
N LEU A 223 4.61 -0.49 9.96
CA LEU A 223 5.77 -0.47 10.87
C LEU A 223 6.67 0.76 10.66
N SER A 224 6.98 1.10 9.42
CA SER A 224 7.83 2.25 9.10
C SER A 224 7.22 3.57 9.57
N HIS A 225 5.92 3.72 9.41
CA HIS A 225 5.18 4.90 9.86
C HIS A 225 5.07 4.92 11.38
N ALA A 226 4.69 3.81 12.00
CA ALA A 226 4.54 3.71 13.46
C ALA A 226 5.85 4.03 14.21
N LEU A 227 6.99 3.58 13.69
CA LEU A 227 8.31 3.89 14.23
C LEU A 227 8.75 5.33 13.96
N GLY A 228 8.26 5.91 12.85
CA GLY A 228 8.61 7.28 12.41
C GLY A 228 7.59 8.34 12.80
N SER A 229 6.41 7.98 13.31
CA SER A 229 5.28 8.90 13.53
C SER A 229 5.55 10.03 14.53
N GLN A 230 6.56 9.89 15.38
CA GLN A 230 7.01 10.96 16.28
C GLN A 230 8.04 11.90 15.63
N LYS A 231 8.59 11.54 14.47
CA LYS A 231 9.61 12.32 13.78
C LYS A 231 8.95 13.30 12.81
N ARG A 232 8.70 14.50 13.30
CA ARG A 232 8.24 15.63 12.48
C ARG A 232 9.37 16.27 11.67
N PHE A 233 10.44 15.53 11.45
CA PHE A 233 11.60 15.96 10.71
C PHE A 233 11.95 14.92 9.66
N VAL A 234 12.13 15.38 8.43
CA VAL A 234 12.66 14.55 7.34
C VAL A 234 14.05 15.09 7.02
N VAL A 235 15.06 14.36 7.41
CA VAL A 235 16.46 14.70 7.12
C VAL A 235 16.93 13.88 5.93
N ARG A 236 17.53 14.54 4.97
CA ARG A 236 18.16 13.91 3.79
C ARG A 236 19.58 14.42 3.63
N THR A 237 20.47 13.55 3.24
CA THR A 237 21.81 13.89 2.79
C THR A 237 21.85 13.90 1.26
N ASP A 238 22.70 14.72 0.69
CA ASP A 238 22.91 14.82 -0.77
C ASP A 238 23.54 13.54 -1.34
N ARG A 239 24.23 12.72 -0.51
CA ARG A 239 24.85 11.45 -0.89
C ARG A 239 24.60 10.37 0.17
N GLN A 240 24.77 9.12 -0.21
CA GLN A 240 24.64 7.97 0.71
C GLN A 240 25.95 7.60 1.41
N ARG A 241 27.09 8.03 0.89
CA ARG A 241 28.42 7.73 1.43
C ARG A 241 29.29 8.98 1.29
N TYR A 242 30.06 9.24 2.31
CA TYR A 242 31.02 10.34 2.41
C TYR A 242 32.39 9.79 2.76
N LYS A 243 33.42 10.48 2.33
CA LYS A 243 34.78 10.27 2.82
C LYS A 243 35.04 11.21 3.97
N GLU A 244 36.06 10.93 4.76
CA GLU A 244 36.57 11.83 5.76
C GLU A 244 36.88 13.21 5.12
N GLU A 245 36.48 14.28 5.77
CA GLU A 245 36.57 15.69 5.29
C GLU A 245 35.61 16.09 4.13
N ASP A 246 34.73 15.19 3.64
CA ASP A 246 33.73 15.59 2.66
C ASP A 246 32.71 16.56 3.27
N ARG A 247 32.33 17.55 2.48
CA ARG A 247 31.21 18.44 2.85
C ARG A 247 29.90 17.69 2.73
N VAL A 248 29.15 17.63 3.83
CA VAL A 248 27.81 17.02 3.89
C VAL A 248 26.76 18.14 3.78
N VAL A 249 25.84 18.01 2.82
CA VAL A 249 24.68 18.89 2.71
C VAL A 249 23.47 18.17 3.29
N LEU A 250 22.91 18.74 4.35
CA LEU A 250 21.69 18.24 4.99
C LEU A 250 20.49 19.05 4.50
N SER A 251 19.49 18.38 3.95
CA SER A 251 18.18 18.97 3.69
C SER A 251 17.23 18.51 4.80
N ILE A 252 16.67 19.48 5.52
CA ILE A 252 15.75 19.21 6.63
C ILE A 252 14.38 19.77 6.25
N GLU A 253 13.37 18.89 6.23
CA GLU A 253 11.96 19.30 6.17
C GLU A 253 11.38 19.13 7.58
N ALA A 254 10.89 20.20 8.19
CA ALA A 254 10.27 20.18 9.51
C ALA A 254 8.76 20.41 9.39
N TYR A 255 7.99 19.82 10.28
CA TYR A 255 6.54 19.89 10.29
C TYR A 255 6.02 20.24 11.69
N ASN A 256 4.95 21.03 11.75
CA ASN A 256 4.26 21.33 12.99
C ASN A 256 3.45 20.12 13.51
N LYS A 257 2.72 20.30 14.63
CA LYS A 257 1.87 19.25 15.22
C LYS A 257 0.76 18.73 14.28
N ASP A 258 0.38 19.54 13.29
CA ASP A 258 -0.66 19.22 12.33
C ASP A 258 -0.12 18.70 10.99
N PHE A 259 1.19 18.35 10.97
CA PHE A 259 1.93 17.88 9.79
C PHE A 259 1.96 18.89 8.64
N GLU A 260 1.88 20.18 8.96
CA GLU A 260 2.09 21.23 7.98
C GLU A 260 3.58 21.59 7.94
N PRO A 261 4.15 21.83 6.75
CA PRO A 261 5.56 22.23 6.64
C PRO A 261 5.82 23.52 7.40
N LEU A 262 6.89 23.57 8.17
CA LEU A 262 7.37 24.78 8.80
C LEU A 262 8.15 25.60 7.79
N GLY A 263 7.86 26.90 7.70
CA GLY A 263 8.63 27.87 6.93
C GLY A 263 9.74 28.52 7.79
N GLU A 264 10.59 29.33 7.15
CA GLU A 264 11.66 30.06 7.87
C GLU A 264 11.14 30.93 9.02
N LYS A 265 9.92 31.43 8.90
CA LYS A 265 9.26 32.29 9.93
C LYS A 265 8.82 31.52 11.18
N ASP A 266 8.71 30.19 11.06
CA ASP A 266 8.27 29.31 12.14
C ASP A 266 9.44 28.72 12.90
N LEU A 267 10.68 29.00 12.47
CA LEU A 267 11.89 28.54 13.14
C LEU A 267 12.22 29.44 14.32
N PRO A 268 12.70 28.88 15.46
CA PRO A 268 13.14 29.66 16.57
C PRO A 268 14.37 30.52 16.19
N GLU A 269 14.51 31.70 16.83
CA GLU A 269 15.71 32.52 16.71
C GLU A 269 16.93 31.70 17.16
N GLY A 270 17.83 31.40 16.23
CA GLY A 270 19.01 30.55 16.48
C GLY A 270 19.07 29.29 15.62
N GLY A 271 18.01 29.00 14.83
CA GLY A 271 17.98 27.88 13.89
C GLY A 271 17.77 26.53 14.56
N LEU A 272 17.89 25.45 13.73
CA LEU A 272 17.83 24.07 14.19
C LEU A 272 19.26 23.64 14.59
N VAL A 273 19.42 23.18 15.80
CA VAL A 273 20.67 22.54 16.27
C VAL A 273 20.49 21.03 16.13
N ALA A 274 21.37 20.36 15.40
CA ALA A 274 21.46 18.91 15.36
C ALA A 274 22.53 18.45 16.36
N ASP A 275 22.09 17.73 17.39
CA ASP A 275 22.97 17.01 18.32
C ASP A 275 23.23 15.58 17.80
#